data_6cfa3c37f37e3b443147583713eba1b0
#
_entry.id   6cfa3c37f37e3b443147583713eba1b0
#
_cell.length_a   1.000
_cell.length_b   1.000
_cell.length_c   1.000
_cell.angle_alpha   90.00
_cell.angle_beta   90.00
_cell.angle_gamma   90.00
#
_symmetry.space_group_name_H-M   'P 1'
#
loop_
_entity.id
_entity.type
_entity.pdbx_description
1 polymer ?
#
loop_
_entity_poly.entity_id
_entity_poly.type
_entity_poly.pdbx_seq_one_letter_code
_entity_poly.pdbx_strand_id
1 'polypeptide(L)'
;ALSSAASDVYKRQEIVEVAPASVALAEQEAPIESVKKEKAVKQQEVSRSAERSRQVKRSRAADREQMERNARALKNKSDKSSGFSVGVGAGNTPYSSLNTFDGMGSFVARSAYYTSSDLSMSPINNNGLAYSQVLLENAIQAPQTTVKHHIPVTVGLTVAWQFHEDWALETGLNYTLLSSDIHSGSKSYVEETQKLHYIGIPLKLHRSIWKNNWLSVYASAGGVMEKCVSGNLETVTVTNGGNRTSENTSLDVDPLQWSVTAAAGAQVNFTSRFGLYLEPGIAYYFDDHSGVETIRKEHPFNFNLQLGLRFNVTK
;
A
#
# COMPACT_ATOMS: atom_id res chain seq x y z
N ALA A 1 -4.40 -30.71 -25.96
CA ALA A 1 -5.00 -32.02 -25.68
C ALA A 1 -5.53 -32.07 -24.25
N LEU A 2 -6.82 -32.42 -24.15
CA LEU A 2 -7.60 -32.89 -23.01
C LEU A 2 -8.07 -31.78 -22.06
N SER A 3 -9.28 -31.27 -22.16
CA SER A 3 -10.63 -31.90 -22.06
C SER A 3 -11.06 -32.12 -20.61
N SER A 4 -12.03 -31.23 -20.19
CA SER A 4 -13.41 -31.59 -19.86
C SER A 4 -13.64 -32.40 -18.58
N ALA A 5 -14.42 -31.84 -17.65
CA ALA A 5 -15.73 -32.36 -17.29
C ALA A 5 -16.36 -31.53 -16.17
N ALA A 6 -17.37 -30.78 -16.50
CA ALA A 6 -18.43 -30.37 -15.58
C ALA A 6 -19.39 -31.56 -15.49
N SER A 7 -19.82 -31.90 -14.28
CA SER A 7 -20.84 -32.91 -14.07
C SER A 7 -21.97 -32.31 -13.26
N ASP A 8 -23.08 -32.12 -13.97
CA ASP A 8 -24.42 -31.87 -13.45
C ASP A 8 -24.90 -33.02 -12.56
N VAL A 9 -25.44 -32.67 -11.40
CA VAL A 9 -26.27 -33.59 -10.61
C VAL A 9 -27.64 -32.97 -10.46
N TYR A 10 -28.50 -33.22 -11.44
CA TYR A 10 -29.95 -33.11 -11.32
C TYR A 10 -30.51 -34.47 -10.89
N LYS A 11 -30.99 -34.56 -9.68
CA LYS A 11 -31.78 -35.74 -9.25
C LYS A 11 -33.24 -35.54 -9.62
N ARG A 12 -33.66 -36.33 -10.59
CA ARG A 12 -35.02 -36.56 -11.04
C ARG A 12 -35.76 -37.36 -9.96
N GLN A 13 -36.88 -36.88 -9.45
CA GLN A 13 -37.83 -37.68 -8.69
C GLN A 13 -38.74 -38.43 -9.65
N GLU A 14 -38.73 -39.72 -9.55
CA GLU A 14 -39.62 -40.66 -10.27
C GLU A 14 -41.03 -40.61 -9.67
N ILE A 15 -42.00 -40.43 -10.54
CA ILE A 15 -43.44 -40.57 -10.24
C ILE A 15 -43.78 -42.03 -10.42
N VAL A 16 -44.16 -42.67 -9.33
CA VAL A 16 -44.73 -44.02 -9.37
C VAL A 16 -46.22 -43.91 -9.61
N GLU A 17 -46.61 -44.37 -10.80
CA GLU A 17 -47.99 -44.58 -11.23
C GLU A 17 -48.50 -45.91 -10.68
N VAL A 18 -49.54 -45.90 -9.87
CA VAL A 18 -50.24 -47.12 -9.41
C VAL A 18 -51.66 -47.10 -10.00
N ALA A 19 -51.90 -48.09 -10.84
CA ALA A 19 -53.14 -48.32 -11.53
C ALA A 19 -54.24 -48.85 -10.57
N PRO A 20 -55.52 -48.73 -10.93
CA PRO A 20 -56.65 -48.99 -10.00
C PRO A 20 -57.11 -50.45 -10.01
N ALA A 21 -57.29 -51.00 -8.82
CA ALA A 21 -58.05 -52.24 -8.65
C ALA A 21 -59.50 -51.92 -8.24
N SER A 22 -60.38 -52.36 -9.09
CA SER A 22 -61.81 -52.41 -8.87
C SER A 22 -62.25 -53.44 -7.87
N VAL A 23 -63.01 -53.09 -6.83
CA VAL A 23 -63.91 -54.02 -6.11
C VAL A 23 -65.17 -53.32 -5.66
N ALA A 24 -66.25 -53.93 -6.09
CA ALA A 24 -67.66 -53.98 -5.82
C ALA A 24 -68.26 -53.32 -4.60
N LEU A 25 -69.43 -52.75 -4.89
CA LEU A 25 -70.59 -52.43 -4.15
C LEU A 25 -70.78 -53.15 -2.77
N ALA A 26 -71.02 -52.33 -1.76
CA ALA A 26 -71.96 -52.65 -0.70
C ALA A 26 -72.56 -51.32 -0.19
N GLU A 27 -73.83 -51.21 -0.45
CA GLU A 27 -74.78 -50.21 -0.05
C GLU A 27 -75.03 -50.35 1.48
N GLN A 28 -74.72 -49.33 2.27
CA GLN A 28 -75.33 -49.15 3.59
C GLN A 28 -75.51 -47.68 3.87
N GLU A 29 -76.77 -47.33 4.04
CA GLU A 29 -77.26 -46.03 4.48
C GLU A 29 -76.66 -45.65 5.85
N ALA A 30 -76.02 -44.52 5.93
CA ALA A 30 -75.58 -43.89 7.18
C ALA A 30 -76.21 -42.50 7.31
N PRO A 31 -76.55 -42.08 8.53
CA PRO A 31 -77.52 -41.01 8.77
C PRO A 31 -76.99 -39.64 8.43
N ILE A 32 -77.91 -38.77 8.00
CA ILE A 32 -77.71 -37.37 7.49
C ILE A 32 -76.97 -36.45 8.46
N GLU A 33 -76.72 -36.84 9.70
CA GLU A 33 -76.08 -35.98 10.72
C GLU A 33 -74.55 -35.93 10.62
N SER A 34 -73.91 -36.94 10.06
CA SER A 34 -72.44 -37.01 9.86
C SER A 34 -71.92 -36.10 8.76
N VAL A 35 -72.72 -35.89 7.69
CA VAL A 35 -72.34 -35.05 6.53
C VAL A 35 -72.32 -33.55 6.87
N LYS A 36 -73.17 -33.10 7.82
CA LYS A 36 -73.16 -31.72 8.27
C LYS A 36 -71.97 -31.36 9.13
N LYS A 37 -71.48 -32.30 9.98
CA LYS A 37 -70.29 -32.09 10.82
C LYS A 37 -69.02 -32.09 10.00
N GLU A 38 -68.89 -32.93 8.99
CA GLU A 38 -67.71 -33.01 8.10
C GLU A 38 -67.56 -31.78 7.20
N LYS A 39 -68.71 -31.25 6.67
CA LYS A 39 -68.67 -29.99 5.93
C LYS A 39 -68.32 -28.76 6.80
N ALA A 40 -68.76 -28.73 8.03
CA ALA A 40 -68.44 -27.66 8.98
C ALA A 40 -66.95 -27.71 9.39
N VAL A 41 -66.38 -28.89 9.61
CA VAL A 41 -64.96 -29.07 9.92
C VAL A 41 -64.06 -28.70 8.72
N LYS A 42 -64.44 -29.13 7.50
CA LYS A 42 -63.70 -28.74 6.28
C LYS A 42 -63.76 -27.23 5.99
N GLN A 43 -64.91 -26.58 6.24
CA GLN A 43 -65.02 -25.13 6.11
C GLN A 43 -64.18 -24.39 7.15
N GLN A 44 -64.07 -24.90 8.38
CA GLN A 44 -63.26 -24.33 9.43
C GLN A 44 -61.76 -24.49 9.20
N GLU A 45 -61.36 -25.62 8.60
CA GLU A 45 -59.95 -25.86 8.21
C GLU A 45 -59.53 -24.96 7.03
N VAL A 46 -60.39 -24.80 6.02
CA VAL A 46 -60.12 -23.92 4.89
C VAL A 46 -60.02 -22.46 5.34
N SER A 47 -60.89 -22.02 6.26
CA SER A 47 -60.83 -20.65 6.81
C SER A 47 -59.58 -20.43 7.65
N ARG A 48 -59.16 -21.39 8.48
CA ARG A 48 -57.90 -21.34 9.26
C ARG A 48 -56.68 -21.36 8.38
N SER A 49 -56.65 -22.13 7.30
CA SER A 49 -55.55 -22.16 6.34
C SER A 49 -55.44 -20.85 5.55
N ALA A 50 -56.59 -20.24 5.19
CA ALA A 50 -56.63 -18.93 4.53
C ALA A 50 -56.18 -17.80 5.47
N GLU A 51 -56.54 -17.85 6.75
CA GLU A 51 -56.06 -16.87 7.75
C GLU A 51 -54.54 -17.03 8.01
N ARG A 52 -54.06 -18.25 8.17
CA ARG A 52 -52.61 -18.50 8.28
C ARG A 52 -51.84 -17.99 7.05
N SER A 53 -52.32 -18.22 5.85
CA SER A 53 -51.70 -17.74 4.62
C SER A 53 -51.71 -16.20 4.51
N ARG A 54 -52.78 -15.56 4.98
CA ARG A 54 -52.86 -14.10 5.08
C ARG A 54 -51.92 -13.54 6.13
N GLN A 55 -51.79 -14.18 7.27
CA GLN A 55 -50.89 -13.79 8.36
C GLN A 55 -49.43 -13.92 7.92
N VAL A 56 -49.04 -15.04 7.25
CA VAL A 56 -47.69 -15.22 6.67
C VAL A 56 -47.38 -14.20 5.57
N LYS A 57 -48.38 -13.86 4.73
CA LYS A 57 -48.20 -12.80 3.72
C LYS A 57 -48.02 -11.41 4.37
N ARG A 58 -48.75 -11.11 5.45
CA ARG A 58 -48.61 -9.84 6.19
C ARG A 58 -47.26 -9.75 6.91
N SER A 59 -46.78 -10.82 7.56
CA SER A 59 -45.48 -10.85 8.19
C SER A 59 -44.33 -10.68 7.17
N ARG A 60 -44.39 -11.39 6.05
CA ARG A 60 -43.41 -11.24 4.95
C ARG A 60 -43.41 -9.84 4.33
N ALA A 61 -44.58 -9.20 4.22
CA ALA A 61 -44.66 -7.83 3.74
C ALA A 61 -44.07 -6.84 4.75
N ALA A 62 -44.33 -7.03 6.05
CA ALA A 62 -43.76 -6.21 7.11
C ALA A 62 -42.22 -6.40 7.21
N ASP A 63 -41.73 -7.64 7.12
CA ASP A 63 -40.29 -7.95 7.11
C ASP A 63 -39.58 -7.30 5.89
N ARG A 64 -40.23 -7.35 4.72
CA ARG A 64 -39.69 -6.71 3.51
C ARG A 64 -39.65 -5.19 3.64
N GLU A 65 -40.71 -4.58 4.19
CA GLU A 65 -40.74 -3.14 4.43
C GLU A 65 -39.69 -2.73 5.48
N GLN A 66 -39.45 -3.53 6.50
CA GLN A 66 -38.42 -3.30 7.50
C GLN A 66 -37.03 -3.44 6.91
N MET A 67 -36.79 -4.44 6.03
CA MET A 67 -35.53 -4.57 5.28
C MET A 67 -35.31 -3.37 4.35
N GLU A 68 -36.36 -2.91 3.65
CA GLU A 68 -36.25 -1.72 2.79
C GLU A 68 -35.96 -0.45 3.59
N ARG A 69 -36.60 -0.28 4.76
CA ARG A 69 -36.33 0.85 5.68
C ARG A 69 -34.90 0.79 6.20
N ASN A 70 -34.43 -0.39 6.60
CA ASN A 70 -33.05 -0.59 7.04
C ASN A 70 -32.06 -0.33 5.91
N ALA A 71 -32.35 -0.81 4.68
CA ALA A 71 -31.52 -0.55 3.50
C ALA A 71 -31.47 0.95 3.15
N ARG A 72 -32.63 1.65 3.23
CA ARG A 72 -32.67 3.11 3.03
C ARG A 72 -31.95 3.88 4.14
N ALA A 73 -32.05 3.43 5.40
CA ALA A 73 -31.34 4.02 6.52
C ALA A 73 -29.82 3.83 6.41
N LEU A 74 -29.38 2.66 5.94
CA LEU A 74 -27.98 2.39 5.64
C LEU A 74 -27.48 3.22 4.46
N LYS A 75 -28.28 3.36 3.41
CA LYS A 75 -27.95 4.19 2.25
C LYS A 75 -27.86 5.67 2.62
N ASN A 76 -28.83 6.20 3.38
CA ASN A 76 -28.80 7.59 3.86
C ASN A 76 -27.66 7.88 4.86
N LYS A 77 -27.15 6.85 5.54
CA LYS A 77 -25.99 6.98 6.43
C LYS A 77 -24.68 6.96 5.62
N SER A 78 -24.67 6.30 4.47
CA SER A 78 -23.56 6.24 3.52
C SER A 78 -23.40 7.57 2.76
N ASP A 79 -24.49 8.20 2.34
CA ASP A 79 -24.47 9.42 1.51
C ASP A 79 -23.98 10.70 2.23
N LYS A 80 -23.62 10.64 3.51
CA LYS A 80 -23.21 11.81 4.32
C LYS A 80 -21.80 11.75 4.90
N SER A 81 -20.89 10.97 4.38
CA SER A 81 -19.53 10.97 4.93
C SER A 81 -18.52 11.70 4.05
N SER A 82 -18.66 13.02 3.95
CA SER A 82 -17.47 13.82 3.74
C SER A 82 -16.73 13.86 5.08
N GLY A 83 -15.66 13.11 5.22
CA GLY A 83 -14.90 12.98 6.46
C GLY A 83 -13.44 13.40 6.26
N PHE A 84 -12.85 13.91 7.32
CA PHE A 84 -11.39 14.11 7.37
C PHE A 84 -10.76 13.01 8.22
N SER A 85 -9.61 12.53 7.79
CA SER A 85 -8.76 11.67 8.60
C SER A 85 -7.34 12.21 8.64
N VAL A 86 -6.69 12.03 9.77
CA VAL A 86 -5.28 12.40 9.99
C VAL A 86 -4.51 11.12 10.22
N GLY A 87 -3.39 10.97 9.53
CA GLY A 87 -2.52 9.80 9.61
C GLY A 87 -1.11 10.15 10.03
N VAL A 88 -0.49 9.25 10.76
CA VAL A 88 0.95 9.23 11.03
C VAL A 88 1.47 7.90 10.50
N GLY A 89 2.47 7.95 9.65
CA GLY A 89 3.02 6.74 9.04
C GLY A 89 4.54 6.75 9.00
N ALA A 90 5.10 5.56 9.01
CA ALA A 90 6.48 5.29 8.68
C ALA A 90 6.52 4.30 7.52
N GLY A 91 7.44 4.54 6.61
CA GLY A 91 7.64 3.68 5.45
C GLY A 91 9.12 3.42 5.23
N ASN A 92 9.41 2.31 4.60
CA ASN A 92 10.74 2.02 4.09
C ASN A 92 10.63 1.40 2.70
N THR A 93 11.72 1.52 1.97
CA THR A 93 11.89 0.83 0.71
C THR A 93 12.82 -0.34 1.00
N PRO A 94 12.33 -1.58 1.20
CA PRO A 94 13.18 -2.72 1.53
C PRO A 94 13.98 -3.15 0.30
N TYR A 95 14.94 -2.36 -0.07
CA TYR A 95 15.86 -2.63 -1.14
C TYR A 95 17.30 -2.47 -0.61
N SER A 96 18.09 -3.50 -0.73
CA SER A 96 19.53 -3.47 -0.46
C SER A 96 20.24 -3.77 -1.77
N SER A 97 20.89 -2.79 -2.36
CA SER A 97 21.76 -3.01 -3.49
C SER A 97 23.21 -2.83 -3.06
N LEU A 98 24.00 -3.80 -3.43
CA LEU A 98 25.45 -3.72 -3.40
C LEU A 98 25.90 -3.68 -4.87
N ASN A 99 26.35 -2.53 -5.34
CA ASN A 99 26.91 -2.40 -6.67
C ASN A 99 28.41 -2.33 -6.57
N THR A 100 29.05 -3.19 -7.33
CA THR A 100 30.49 -3.20 -7.51
C THR A 100 30.79 -2.97 -8.99
N PHE A 101 31.59 -1.94 -9.29
CA PHE A 101 32.02 -1.66 -10.65
C PHE A 101 33.52 -1.40 -10.68
N ASP A 102 34.13 -1.77 -11.80
CA ASP A 102 35.56 -1.57 -12.03
C ASP A 102 35.80 -0.13 -12.51
N GLY A 103 36.81 0.52 -11.88
CA GLY A 103 37.26 1.83 -12.28
C GLY A 103 37.04 2.95 -11.28
N MET A 104 37.58 4.12 -11.60
CA MET A 104 37.55 5.31 -10.78
C MET A 104 36.50 6.34 -11.27
N GLY A 105 35.50 5.91 -12.05
CA GLY A 105 34.55 6.83 -12.68
C GLY A 105 33.80 7.74 -11.70
N SER A 106 33.42 7.20 -10.55
CA SER A 106 32.79 8.00 -9.49
C SER A 106 33.73 8.96 -8.78
N PHE A 107 35.04 8.60 -8.70
CA PHE A 107 36.09 9.48 -8.18
C PHE A 107 36.30 10.70 -9.07
N VAL A 108 36.34 10.50 -10.40
CA VAL A 108 36.56 11.57 -11.36
C VAL A 108 35.34 12.52 -11.37
N ALA A 109 34.13 11.99 -11.32
CA ALA A 109 32.93 12.79 -11.25
C ALA A 109 32.86 13.65 -9.98
N ARG A 110 33.36 13.13 -8.85
CA ARG A 110 33.40 13.87 -7.58
C ARG A 110 34.58 14.82 -7.44
N SER A 111 35.74 14.50 -8.03
CA SER A 111 36.84 15.45 -8.09
C SER A 111 36.48 16.71 -8.90
N ALA A 112 35.45 16.67 -9.73
CA ALA A 112 34.91 17.86 -10.38
C ALA A 112 34.16 18.81 -9.42
N TYR A 113 33.69 18.31 -8.26
CA TYR A 113 33.18 19.18 -7.19
C TYR A 113 34.28 19.90 -6.39
N TYR A 114 35.46 19.31 -6.31
CA TYR A 114 36.66 20.03 -5.93
C TYR A 114 37.12 20.78 -7.20
N THR A 115 36.50 21.94 -7.44
CA THR A 115 36.82 22.76 -8.60
C THR A 115 38.33 22.93 -8.71
N SER A 116 38.80 23.00 -9.93
CA SER A 116 40.21 23.31 -10.29
C SER A 116 40.77 24.61 -9.64
N SER A 117 39.95 25.38 -8.99
CA SER A 117 40.30 26.50 -8.12
C SER A 117 40.84 26.10 -6.75
N ASP A 118 40.43 24.94 -6.18
CA ASP A 118 40.92 24.47 -4.89
C ASP A 118 42.26 23.69 -5.04
N LEU A 119 42.58 23.22 -6.25
CA LEU A 119 43.86 22.61 -6.57
C LEU A 119 44.93 23.67 -6.91
N SER A 120 44.53 24.91 -7.16
CA SER A 120 45.45 25.99 -7.45
C SER A 120 45.70 26.84 -6.20
N MET A 121 46.81 26.55 -5.53
CA MET A 121 47.54 27.45 -4.63
C MET A 121 46.93 27.80 -3.28
N SER A 122 46.09 26.98 -2.69
CA SER A 122 45.96 27.00 -1.24
C SER A 122 47.10 26.26 -0.56
N PRO A 123 47.59 26.67 0.62
CA PRO A 123 48.62 25.95 1.35
C PRO A 123 48.14 24.51 1.51
N ILE A 124 48.91 23.59 0.99
CA ILE A 124 48.66 22.14 0.84
C ILE A 124 47.92 21.62 2.07
N ASN A 125 46.62 21.46 1.93
CA ASN A 125 45.78 20.90 2.94
C ASN A 125 46.17 19.40 3.05
N ASN A 126 46.49 18.89 4.22
CA ASN A 126 46.90 17.49 4.41
C ASN A 126 45.88 16.51 3.80
N ASN A 127 44.63 16.90 3.68
CA ASN A 127 43.53 16.13 3.07
C ASN A 127 43.71 15.99 1.55
N GLY A 128 44.08 17.04 0.85
CA GLY A 128 44.33 17.00 -0.62
C GLY A 128 45.56 16.13 -0.99
N LEU A 129 46.58 16.10 -0.12
CA LEU A 129 47.73 15.22 -0.31
C LEU A 129 47.38 13.74 -0.11
N ALA A 130 46.59 13.43 0.94
CA ALA A 130 46.13 12.08 1.21
C ALA A 130 45.27 11.54 0.05
N TYR A 131 44.35 12.36 -0.47
CA TYR A 131 43.52 11.99 -1.60
C TYR A 131 44.33 11.78 -2.89
N SER A 132 45.28 12.65 -3.20
CA SER A 132 46.14 12.53 -4.37
C SER A 132 47.07 11.29 -4.31
N GLN A 133 47.50 10.90 -3.09
CA GLN A 133 48.21 9.64 -2.89
C GLN A 133 47.35 8.42 -3.21
N VAL A 134 46.11 8.39 -2.75
CA VAL A 134 45.19 7.30 -3.08
C VAL A 134 44.98 7.19 -4.58
N LEU A 135 44.81 8.31 -5.28
CA LEU A 135 44.68 8.34 -6.74
C LEU A 135 45.92 7.77 -7.43
N LEU A 136 47.11 8.16 -6.98
CA LEU A 136 48.37 7.72 -7.56
C LEU A 136 48.61 6.24 -7.32
N GLU A 137 48.36 5.72 -6.11
CA GLU A 137 48.57 4.33 -5.77
C GLU A 137 47.57 3.38 -6.46
N ASN A 138 46.37 3.87 -6.76
CA ASN A 138 45.36 3.11 -7.51
C ASN A 138 45.38 3.37 -9.02
N ALA A 139 46.25 4.23 -9.54
CA ALA A 139 46.40 4.48 -10.97
C ALA A 139 46.93 3.27 -11.78
N ILE A 140 47.64 2.36 -11.12
CA ILE A 140 48.26 1.19 -11.74
C ILE A 140 47.34 -0.04 -11.73
N GLN A 141 46.43 -0.14 -10.77
CA GLN A 141 45.39 -1.17 -10.68
C GLN A 141 44.04 -0.50 -10.71
N ALA A 142 43.17 -0.93 -11.64
CA ALA A 142 41.81 -0.41 -11.66
C ALA A 142 41.13 -0.65 -10.30
N PRO A 143 40.88 0.40 -9.51
CA PRO A 143 40.26 0.22 -8.22
C PRO A 143 38.80 -0.19 -8.38
N GLN A 144 38.33 -1.11 -7.54
CA GLN A 144 36.96 -1.44 -7.45
C GLN A 144 36.23 -0.40 -6.55
N THR A 145 35.15 0.15 -7.04
CA THR A 145 34.27 0.98 -6.25
C THR A 145 33.02 0.18 -5.91
N THR A 146 32.75 0.08 -4.62
CA THR A 146 31.58 -0.61 -4.09
C THR A 146 30.64 0.42 -3.47
N VAL A 147 29.41 0.48 -3.93
CA VAL A 147 28.35 1.34 -3.38
C VAL A 147 27.34 0.48 -2.65
N LYS A 148 27.08 0.80 -1.39
CA LYS A 148 26.09 0.15 -0.58
C LYS A 148 25.05 1.17 -0.13
N HIS A 149 23.84 1.04 -0.66
CA HIS A 149 22.73 1.87 -0.23
C HIS A 149 22.05 1.26 0.99
N HIS A 150 21.79 2.09 2.00
CA HIS A 150 20.95 1.71 3.13
C HIS A 150 19.48 1.86 2.76
N ILE A 151 18.64 1.10 3.46
CA ILE A 151 17.19 1.18 3.29
C ILE A 151 16.72 2.60 3.62
N PRO A 152 16.09 3.32 2.68
CA PRO A 152 15.52 4.62 2.95
C PRO A 152 14.45 4.55 4.04
N VAL A 153 14.45 5.50 4.95
CA VAL A 153 13.45 5.61 6.01
C VAL A 153 12.63 6.88 5.79
N THR A 154 11.32 6.70 5.68
CA THR A 154 10.37 7.82 5.52
C THR A 154 9.41 7.84 6.71
N VAL A 155 9.22 9.01 7.30
CA VAL A 155 8.16 9.26 8.29
C VAL A 155 7.29 10.41 7.79
N GLY A 156 5.98 10.33 8.03
CA GLY A 156 5.08 11.32 7.49
C GLY A 156 3.83 11.55 8.33
N LEU A 157 3.30 12.75 8.16
CA LEU A 157 2.00 13.18 8.64
C LEU A 157 1.10 13.39 7.44
N THR A 158 -0.07 12.79 7.42
CA THR A 158 -1.00 12.90 6.32
C THR A 158 -2.37 13.36 6.77
N VAL A 159 -3.05 14.05 5.88
CA VAL A 159 -4.45 14.45 6.01
C VAL A 159 -5.17 13.93 4.78
N ALA A 160 -6.21 13.14 4.97
CA ALA A 160 -7.04 12.65 3.89
C ALA A 160 -8.44 13.26 3.99
N TRP A 161 -8.91 13.75 2.88
CA TRP A 161 -10.26 14.27 2.69
C TRP A 161 -11.07 13.29 1.85
N GLN A 162 -12.08 12.69 2.46
CA GLN A 162 -13.04 11.84 1.79
C GLN A 162 -14.13 12.72 1.15
N PHE A 163 -14.11 12.87 -0.16
CA PHE A 163 -15.07 13.67 -0.92
C PHE A 163 -16.19 12.84 -1.54
N HIS A 164 -16.01 11.52 -1.59
CA HIS A 164 -17.02 10.57 -2.06
C HIS A 164 -16.97 9.30 -1.19
N GLU A 165 -18.02 8.47 -1.22
CA GLU A 165 -18.12 7.25 -0.41
C GLU A 165 -16.89 6.34 -0.53
N ASP A 166 -16.34 6.21 -1.75
CA ASP A 166 -15.21 5.34 -2.05
C ASP A 166 -13.92 6.09 -2.37
N TRP A 167 -13.96 7.42 -2.45
CA TRP A 167 -12.81 8.21 -2.87
C TRP A 167 -12.36 9.19 -1.81
N ALA A 168 -11.04 9.22 -1.60
CA ALA A 168 -10.41 10.20 -0.72
C ALA A 168 -9.14 10.76 -1.39
N LEU A 169 -8.87 12.03 -1.15
CA LEU A 169 -7.65 12.71 -1.52
C LEU A 169 -6.78 12.86 -0.27
N GLU A 170 -5.55 12.36 -0.33
CA GLU A 170 -4.59 12.44 0.76
C GLU A 170 -3.43 13.34 0.36
N THR A 171 -3.04 14.22 1.27
CA THR A 171 -1.83 15.04 1.20
C THR A 171 -1.16 15.09 2.58
N GLY A 172 0.04 15.67 2.66
CA GLY A 172 0.74 15.73 3.93
C GLY A 172 2.15 16.24 3.82
N LEU A 173 2.96 15.93 4.81
CA LEU A 173 4.39 16.20 4.85
C LEU A 173 5.14 14.92 5.17
N ASN A 174 6.13 14.58 4.37
CA ASN A 174 7.02 13.46 4.55
C ASN A 174 8.44 13.96 4.81
N TYR A 175 9.12 13.28 5.69
CA TYR A 175 10.56 13.40 5.88
C TYR A 175 11.22 12.08 5.51
N THR A 176 12.21 12.11 4.62
CA THR A 176 12.92 10.92 4.15
C THR A 176 14.41 11.08 4.38
N LEU A 177 15.01 10.05 4.97
CA LEU A 177 16.45 9.90 5.14
C LEU A 177 16.98 8.88 4.14
N LEU A 178 17.90 9.29 3.28
CA LEU A 178 18.69 8.43 2.42
C LEU A 178 20.11 8.35 2.98
N SER A 179 20.69 7.15 3.03
CA SER A 179 22.07 6.93 3.43
C SER A 179 22.73 5.94 2.49
N SER A 180 24.00 6.22 2.13
CA SER A 180 24.78 5.38 1.24
C SER A 180 26.23 5.38 1.68
N ASP A 181 26.87 4.20 1.70
CA ASP A 181 28.29 4.04 1.95
C ASP A 181 28.98 3.67 0.63
N ILE A 182 30.06 4.33 0.34
CA ILE A 182 30.86 4.15 -0.85
C ILE A 182 32.28 3.83 -0.43
N HIS A 183 32.82 2.75 -0.93
CA HIS A 183 34.20 2.34 -0.70
C HIS A 183 34.93 2.23 -2.03
N SER A 184 36.06 2.90 -2.16
CA SER A 184 36.83 2.95 -3.39
C SER A 184 38.31 2.80 -3.11
N GLY A 185 38.94 1.85 -3.79
CA GLY A 185 40.36 1.55 -3.65
C GLY A 185 40.63 0.17 -3.06
N SER A 186 41.92 -0.13 -2.86
CA SER A 186 42.36 -1.43 -2.33
C SER A 186 43.29 -1.29 -1.12
N LYS A 187 44.55 -1.02 -1.31
CA LYS A 187 45.55 -0.83 -0.22
C LYS A 187 45.46 0.55 0.39
N SER A 188 45.26 1.56 -0.45
CA SER A 188 44.87 2.91 -0.09
C SER A 188 43.47 3.10 -0.61
N TYR A 189 42.56 3.55 0.24
CA TYR A 189 41.14 3.61 -0.09
C TYR A 189 40.47 4.85 0.49
N VAL A 190 39.33 5.16 -0.07
CA VAL A 190 38.44 6.20 0.40
C VAL A 190 37.11 5.57 0.77
N GLU A 191 36.66 5.85 1.96
CA GLU A 191 35.32 5.55 2.44
C GLU A 191 34.50 6.82 2.49
N GLU A 192 33.33 6.83 1.89
CA GLU A 192 32.43 7.96 1.91
C GLU A 192 31.08 7.51 2.45
N THR A 193 30.58 8.24 3.46
CA THR A 193 29.23 8.06 3.97
C THR A 193 28.41 9.28 3.61
N GLN A 194 27.42 9.06 2.76
CA GLN A 194 26.50 10.08 2.29
C GLN A 194 25.19 9.99 3.05
N LYS A 195 24.70 11.12 3.57
CA LYS A 195 23.39 11.24 4.22
C LYS A 195 22.64 12.42 3.60
N LEU A 196 21.42 12.15 3.11
CA LEU A 196 20.56 13.15 2.49
C LEU A 196 19.21 13.17 3.20
N HIS A 197 18.74 14.36 3.51
CA HIS A 197 17.50 14.63 4.20
C HIS A 197 16.52 15.31 3.26
N TYR A 198 15.39 14.68 3.01
CA TYR A 198 14.35 15.21 2.11
C TYR A 198 13.10 15.56 2.89
N ILE A 199 12.46 16.66 2.50
CA ILE A 199 11.10 16.98 2.89
C ILE A 199 10.24 16.92 1.63
N GLY A 200 9.10 16.22 1.74
CA GLY A 200 8.22 15.98 0.59
C GLY A 200 6.76 16.25 0.90
N ILE A 201 6.03 16.55 -0.16
CA ILE A 201 4.59 16.72 -0.15
C ILE A 201 3.99 15.61 -1.04
N PRO A 202 3.33 14.61 -0.44
CA PRO A 202 2.57 13.62 -1.20
C PRO A 202 1.21 14.19 -1.62
N LEU A 203 0.73 13.74 -2.78
CA LEU A 203 -0.64 13.93 -3.23
C LEU A 203 -1.12 12.61 -3.81
N LYS A 204 -1.98 11.92 -3.06
CA LYS A 204 -2.47 10.57 -3.39
C LYS A 204 -3.98 10.54 -3.45
N LEU A 205 -4.49 9.82 -4.44
CA LEU A 205 -5.91 9.49 -4.56
C LEU A 205 -6.12 8.05 -4.03
N HIS A 206 -7.02 7.90 -3.10
CA HIS A 206 -7.41 6.61 -2.52
C HIS A 206 -8.76 6.18 -3.05
N ARG A 207 -8.89 4.92 -3.42
CA ARG A 207 -10.16 4.27 -3.75
C ARG A 207 -10.40 3.10 -2.82
N SER A 208 -11.46 3.15 -2.04
CA SER A 208 -11.90 2.03 -1.22
C SER A 208 -12.49 0.94 -2.11
N ILE A 209 -11.98 -0.27 -1.99
CA ILE A 209 -12.42 -1.45 -2.74
C ILE A 209 -13.43 -2.23 -1.91
N TRP A 210 -13.13 -2.36 -0.62
CA TRP A 210 -13.96 -3.10 0.31
C TRP A 210 -13.89 -2.49 1.70
N LYS A 211 -15.05 -2.30 2.33
CA LYS A 211 -15.17 -1.73 3.67
C LYS A 211 -16.07 -2.61 4.53
N ASN A 212 -15.58 -2.97 5.70
CA ASN A 212 -16.34 -3.58 6.77
C ASN A 212 -16.12 -2.80 8.07
N ASN A 213 -16.85 -3.12 9.13
CA ASN A 213 -16.76 -2.41 10.42
C ASN A 213 -15.33 -2.41 11.01
N TRP A 214 -14.56 -3.44 10.78
CA TRP A 214 -13.23 -3.62 11.36
C TRP A 214 -12.07 -3.62 10.35
N LEU A 215 -12.36 -3.83 9.04
CA LEU A 215 -11.34 -3.90 7.99
C LEU A 215 -11.78 -3.11 6.77
N SER A 216 -10.85 -2.32 6.23
CA SER A 216 -11.00 -1.61 4.96
C SER A 216 -9.85 -1.96 4.05
N VAL A 217 -10.13 -2.26 2.78
CA VAL A 217 -9.14 -2.49 1.73
C VAL A 217 -9.29 -1.41 0.68
N TYR A 218 -8.18 -0.82 0.27
CA TYR A 218 -8.18 0.28 -0.68
C TYR A 218 -6.98 0.18 -1.64
N ALA A 219 -7.09 0.85 -2.77
CA ALA A 219 -5.97 1.14 -3.65
C ALA A 219 -5.65 2.63 -3.59
N SER A 220 -4.38 2.98 -3.72
CA SER A 220 -3.91 4.36 -3.79
C SER A 220 -2.98 4.57 -4.98
N ALA A 221 -3.04 5.76 -5.56
CA ALA A 221 -2.11 6.19 -6.60
C ALA A 221 -1.89 7.69 -6.50
N GLY A 222 -0.69 8.16 -6.80
CA GLY A 222 -0.39 9.58 -6.71
C GLY A 222 1.04 9.93 -7.02
N GLY A 223 1.43 11.14 -6.67
CA GLY A 223 2.79 11.66 -6.81
C GLY A 223 3.33 12.18 -5.49
N VAL A 224 4.63 12.25 -5.40
CA VAL A 224 5.34 12.90 -4.30
C VAL A 224 6.37 13.86 -4.90
N MET A 225 6.40 15.06 -4.37
CA MET A 225 7.41 16.07 -4.68
C MET A 225 8.27 16.24 -3.44
N GLU A 226 9.58 16.04 -3.57
CA GLU A 226 10.53 16.11 -2.45
C GLU A 226 11.65 17.11 -2.76
N LYS A 227 12.10 17.84 -1.74
CA LYS A 227 13.26 18.73 -1.80
C LYS A 227 14.29 18.22 -0.80
N CYS A 228 15.54 18.11 -1.22
CA CYS A 228 16.66 17.92 -0.31
C CYS A 228 16.86 19.21 0.51
N VAL A 229 16.85 19.07 1.82
CA VAL A 229 17.03 20.22 2.75
C VAL A 229 18.37 20.19 3.44
N SER A 230 19.03 19.05 3.46
CA SER A 230 20.37 18.89 4.02
C SER A 230 21.04 17.66 3.43
N GLY A 231 22.27 17.82 3.01
CA GLY A 231 23.13 16.73 2.57
C GLY A 231 24.48 16.82 3.30
N ASN A 232 24.98 15.68 3.75
CA ASN A 232 26.28 15.56 4.36
C ASN A 232 27.06 14.39 3.73
N LEU A 233 28.31 14.64 3.40
CA LEU A 233 29.27 13.65 2.91
C LEU A 233 30.44 13.63 3.87
N GLU A 234 30.62 12.51 4.57
CA GLU A 234 31.80 12.23 5.37
C GLU A 234 32.76 11.39 4.51
N THR A 235 33.93 11.93 4.23
CA THR A 235 34.98 11.27 3.45
C THR A 235 36.13 10.88 4.38
N VAL A 236 36.45 9.60 4.45
CA VAL A 236 37.58 9.07 5.20
C VAL A 236 38.59 8.52 4.21
N THR A 237 39.75 9.12 4.17
CA THR A 237 40.90 8.68 3.32
C THR A 237 41.90 7.90 4.15
N VAL A 238 42.21 6.69 3.71
CA VAL A 238 43.20 5.81 4.36
C VAL A 238 44.32 5.52 3.37
N THR A 239 45.53 5.94 3.73
CA THR A 239 46.74 5.68 2.93
C THR A 239 47.46 4.40 3.38
N ASN A 240 48.27 3.83 2.51
CA ASN A 240 49.03 2.58 2.76
C ASN A 240 49.91 2.66 4.02
N GLY A 241 50.29 3.84 4.46
CA GLY A 241 51.01 4.09 5.73
C GLY A 241 50.12 4.06 6.99
N GLY A 242 48.84 3.75 6.87
CA GLY A 242 47.92 3.70 7.98
C GLY A 242 47.40 5.10 8.46
N ASN A 243 47.79 6.17 7.79
CA ASN A 243 47.31 7.50 8.09
C ASN A 243 45.85 7.60 7.67
N ARG A 244 45.00 8.06 8.60
CA ARG A 244 43.57 8.25 8.40
C ARG A 244 43.25 9.74 8.49
N THR A 245 42.60 10.25 7.47
CA THR A 245 42.16 11.63 7.41
C THR A 245 40.66 11.63 7.13
N SER A 246 39.89 12.39 7.93
CA SER A 246 38.46 12.54 7.72
C SER A 246 38.10 13.98 7.39
N GLU A 247 37.14 14.15 6.50
CA GLU A 247 36.61 15.43 6.05
C GLU A 247 35.09 15.32 5.94
N ASN A 248 34.41 16.39 6.39
CA ASN A 248 32.97 16.51 6.26
C ASN A 248 32.65 17.63 5.28
N THR A 249 31.91 17.32 4.24
CA THR A 249 31.48 18.28 3.22
C THR A 249 29.95 18.32 3.18
N SER A 250 29.39 19.52 3.16
CA SER A 250 27.94 19.67 2.92
C SER A 250 27.65 19.46 1.42
N LEU A 251 26.63 18.65 1.15
CA LEU A 251 26.11 18.46 -0.20
C LEU A 251 24.87 19.32 -0.40
N ASP A 252 24.87 20.13 -1.42
CA ASP A 252 23.68 20.86 -1.86
C ASP A 252 23.05 20.16 -3.06
N VAL A 253 21.78 19.75 -2.93
CA VAL A 253 20.98 19.11 -3.97
C VAL A 253 19.82 20.01 -4.30
N ASP A 254 20.04 20.90 -5.25
CA ASP A 254 19.06 21.91 -5.66
C ASP A 254 17.81 21.38 -6.35
N PRO A 255 17.89 20.38 -7.24
CA PRO A 255 16.72 19.93 -7.98
C PRO A 255 15.64 19.30 -7.08
N LEU A 256 14.38 19.44 -7.50
CA LEU A 256 13.25 18.76 -6.89
C LEU A 256 13.19 17.31 -7.38
N GLN A 257 13.04 16.39 -6.45
CA GLN A 257 12.80 14.99 -6.74
C GLN A 257 11.31 14.74 -6.92
N TRP A 258 10.93 14.26 -8.08
CA TRP A 258 9.56 13.84 -8.39
C TRP A 258 9.46 12.31 -8.38
N SER A 259 8.34 11.81 -7.91
CA SER A 259 8.02 10.39 -8.00
C SER A 259 6.53 10.17 -8.18
N VAL A 260 6.19 9.03 -8.78
CA VAL A 260 4.81 8.51 -8.83
C VAL A 260 4.74 7.23 -8.03
N THR A 261 3.62 7.02 -7.34
CA THR A 261 3.43 5.89 -6.45
C THR A 261 2.09 5.21 -6.73
N ALA A 262 2.06 3.91 -6.59
CA ALA A 262 0.83 3.11 -6.60
C ALA A 262 0.92 2.05 -5.51
N ALA A 263 -0.16 1.86 -4.76
CA ALA A 263 -0.17 0.94 -3.63
C ALA A 263 -1.55 0.31 -3.42
N ALA A 264 -1.56 -0.81 -2.73
CA ALA A 264 -2.76 -1.44 -2.18
C ALA A 264 -2.63 -1.46 -0.66
N GLY A 265 -3.64 -0.97 0.04
CA GLY A 265 -3.59 -0.85 1.49
C GLY A 265 -4.72 -1.62 2.17
N ALA A 266 -4.44 -2.07 3.38
CA ALA A 266 -5.40 -2.63 4.31
C ALA A 266 -5.35 -1.85 5.62
N GLN A 267 -6.51 -1.47 6.13
CA GLN A 267 -6.64 -0.75 7.38
C GLN A 267 -7.55 -1.52 8.33
N VAL A 268 -7.03 -1.86 9.50
CA VAL A 268 -7.78 -2.46 10.60
C VAL A 268 -8.27 -1.36 11.54
N ASN A 269 -9.57 -1.25 11.72
CA ASN A 269 -10.19 -0.24 12.58
C ASN A 269 -10.45 -0.85 13.96
N PHE A 270 -9.73 -0.38 14.98
CA PHE A 270 -9.94 -0.79 16.37
C PHE A 270 -11.17 -0.12 16.98
N THR A 271 -11.41 1.11 16.55
CA THR A 271 -12.59 1.90 16.92
C THR A 271 -13.09 2.64 15.69
N SER A 272 -14.26 3.28 15.79
CA SER A 272 -14.77 4.16 14.72
C SER A 272 -13.83 5.33 14.37
N ARG A 273 -12.89 5.66 15.26
CA ARG A 273 -11.98 6.80 15.10
C ARG A 273 -10.54 6.39 14.82
N PHE A 274 -10.12 5.20 15.21
CA PHE A 274 -8.72 4.81 15.20
C PHE A 274 -8.48 3.53 14.43
N GLY A 275 -7.53 3.54 13.49
CA GLY A 275 -7.14 2.40 12.69
C GLY A 275 -5.63 2.33 12.46
N LEU A 276 -5.14 1.11 12.27
CA LEU A 276 -3.79 0.79 11.82
C LEU A 276 -3.87 0.42 10.35
N TYR A 277 -3.01 0.99 9.52
CA TYR A 277 -2.93 0.61 8.11
C TYR A 277 -1.55 0.07 7.72
N LEU A 278 -1.58 -0.83 6.75
CA LEU A 278 -0.41 -1.35 6.05
C LEU A 278 -0.63 -1.16 4.56
N GLU A 279 0.33 -0.54 3.88
CA GLU A 279 0.24 -0.15 2.48
C GLU A 279 1.50 -0.57 1.72
N PRO A 280 1.58 -1.82 1.22
CA PRO A 280 2.57 -2.21 0.23
C PRO A 280 2.29 -1.52 -1.11
N GLY A 281 3.35 -1.07 -1.76
CA GLY A 281 3.26 -0.34 -3.01
C GLY A 281 4.55 -0.32 -3.79
N ILE A 282 4.51 0.41 -4.88
CA ILE A 282 5.63 0.66 -5.77
C ILE A 282 5.76 2.15 -5.99
N ALA A 283 6.99 2.59 -6.18
CA ALA A 283 7.31 3.98 -6.51
C ALA A 283 8.27 4.02 -7.68
N TYR A 284 8.06 4.97 -8.59
CA TYR A 284 8.98 5.30 -9.65
C TYR A 284 9.48 6.72 -9.45
N TYR A 285 10.80 6.87 -9.35
CA TYR A 285 11.47 8.14 -9.17
C TYR A 285 11.99 8.64 -10.51
N PHE A 286 11.65 9.88 -10.86
CA PHE A 286 12.19 10.51 -12.04
C PHE A 286 13.62 11.02 -11.76
N ASP A 287 14.46 11.06 -12.79
CA ASP A 287 15.81 11.61 -12.63
C ASP A 287 15.72 13.11 -12.29
N ASP A 288 16.38 13.50 -11.22
CA ASP A 288 16.45 14.89 -10.76
C ASP A 288 17.58 15.67 -11.42
N HIS A 289 18.40 15.03 -12.27
CA HIS A 289 19.56 15.61 -12.95
C HIS A 289 20.59 16.24 -11.99
N SER A 290 20.55 15.88 -10.71
CA SER A 290 21.60 16.27 -9.76
C SER A 290 22.87 15.48 -10.01
N GLY A 291 24.04 16.04 -9.64
CA GLY A 291 25.30 15.30 -9.71
C GLY A 291 25.47 14.25 -8.60
N VAL A 292 24.49 14.07 -7.73
CA VAL A 292 24.57 13.20 -6.55
C VAL A 292 23.95 11.85 -6.86
N GLU A 293 24.74 10.78 -6.72
CA GLU A 293 24.26 9.43 -6.89
C GLU A 293 23.44 8.98 -5.67
N THR A 294 22.26 8.44 -5.94
CA THR A 294 21.35 7.94 -4.91
C THR A 294 20.74 6.63 -5.35
N ILE A 295 20.23 5.84 -4.40
CA ILE A 295 19.46 4.63 -4.69
C ILE A 295 18.28 4.88 -5.64
N ARG A 296 17.71 6.09 -5.63
CA ARG A 296 16.57 6.47 -6.46
C ARG A 296 16.95 6.64 -7.94
N LYS A 297 18.18 7.06 -8.22
CA LYS A 297 18.73 7.15 -9.59
C LYS A 297 19.17 5.79 -10.12
N GLU A 298 19.83 5.03 -9.28
CA GLU A 298 20.34 3.72 -9.65
C GLU A 298 19.20 2.72 -9.86
N HIS A 299 18.18 2.79 -8.99
CA HIS A 299 16.97 1.99 -9.07
C HIS A 299 15.73 2.88 -9.04
N PRO A 300 15.32 3.42 -10.21
CA PRO A 300 14.17 4.31 -10.28
C PRO A 300 12.86 3.64 -9.83
N PHE A 301 12.76 2.33 -10.03
CA PHE A 301 11.61 1.54 -9.62
C PHE A 301 11.88 0.86 -8.28
N ASN A 302 11.16 1.27 -7.25
CA ASN A 302 11.33 0.79 -5.89
C ASN A 302 10.04 0.20 -5.33
N PHE A 303 10.17 -0.86 -4.55
CA PHE A 303 9.10 -1.34 -3.68
C PHE A 303 9.01 -0.45 -2.44
N ASN A 304 7.81 -0.12 -2.00
CA ASN A 304 7.55 0.72 -0.84
C ASN A 304 6.59 -0.01 0.11
N LEU A 305 6.90 -0.02 1.39
CA LEU A 305 6.03 -0.54 2.43
C LEU A 305 5.79 0.55 3.46
N GLN A 306 4.54 0.96 3.63
CA GLN A 306 4.12 1.95 4.62
C GLN A 306 3.28 1.30 5.70
N LEU A 307 3.57 1.65 6.95
CA LEU A 307 2.79 1.28 8.14
C LEU A 307 2.44 2.55 8.88
N GLY A 308 1.20 2.68 9.33
CA GLY A 308 0.83 3.88 10.06
C GLY A 308 -0.50 3.78 10.79
N LEU A 309 -0.74 4.81 11.57
CA LEU A 309 -1.97 5.00 12.33
C LEU A 309 -2.82 6.07 11.65
N ARG A 310 -4.11 5.82 11.52
CA ARG A 310 -5.06 6.77 10.96
C ARG A 310 -6.15 7.08 11.98
N PHE A 311 -6.38 8.36 12.18
CA PHE A 311 -7.41 8.87 13.04
C PHE A 311 -8.51 9.53 12.20
N ASN A 312 -9.74 8.99 12.27
CA ASN A 312 -10.89 9.51 11.54
C ASN A 312 -11.57 10.60 12.38
N VAL A 313 -11.55 11.81 11.87
CA VAL A 313 -12.29 12.93 12.44
C VAL A 313 -13.68 12.92 11.83
N THR A 314 -14.58 12.16 12.44
CA THR A 314 -15.98 12.16 12.03
C THR A 314 -16.69 13.33 12.72
N LYS A 315 -17.38 14.16 11.92
CA LYS A 315 -18.33 15.15 12.44
C LYS A 315 -19.69 14.50 12.69
#